data_81b03f3c9ff4b0864d91dc38b76424be
#
_entry.id   81b03f3c9ff4b0864d91dc38b76424be
#
_cell.length_a   1.000
_cell.length_b   1.000
_cell.length_c   1.000
_cell.angle_alpha   90.00
_cell.angle_beta   90.00
_cell.angle_gamma   90.00
#
_symmetry.space_group_name_H-M   'P 1'
#
loop_
_entity.id
_entity.type
_entity.pdbx_description
1 polymer ?
#
loop_
_entity_poly.entity_id
_entity_poly.type
_entity_poly.pdbx_seq_one_letter_code
_entity_poly.pdbx_strand_id
1 'polypeptide(L)'
;KPVVIGTIGAGYAAHLHGNGYEKVSGVPIRLKTVCDLNLDLANQVKERYGYEQAITNFDDMLADPEIDVIDIVTPPFLHCSMAIKALKAGKHVICEKPLTGYFGKPGEENVGRTEKSKMYREVMAIMDELKEVVDSTDKKFLYAENFVYATPVQKAAEIIRAKKSKVLFMKGEESLKGSSSPVAGKWN
;
A
#
# COMPACT_ATOMS: atom_id res chain seq x y z
N LYS A 1 -8.02 12.62 -19.75
CA LYS A 1 -6.68 12.75 -19.17
C LYS A 1 -6.31 11.40 -18.54
N PRO A 2 -5.10 10.85 -18.77
CA PRO A 2 -4.65 9.66 -18.05
C PRO A 2 -4.51 9.95 -16.55
N VAL A 3 -4.69 8.93 -15.73
CA VAL A 3 -4.32 8.96 -14.32
C VAL A 3 -2.81 8.80 -14.21
N VAL A 4 -2.14 9.75 -13.59
CA VAL A 4 -0.67 9.77 -13.48
C VAL A 4 -0.24 9.23 -12.13
N ILE A 5 0.60 8.20 -12.15
CA ILE A 5 1.01 7.44 -10.97
C ILE A 5 2.49 7.68 -10.66
N GLY A 6 2.77 7.96 -9.39
CA GLY A 6 4.09 7.88 -8.80
C GLY A 6 4.14 6.74 -7.78
N THR A 7 5.13 5.86 -7.87
CA THR A 7 5.30 4.72 -6.95
C THR A 7 6.47 4.95 -6.03
N ILE A 8 6.26 4.81 -4.71
CA ILE A 8 7.30 4.88 -3.68
C ILE A 8 7.61 3.50 -3.12
N GLY A 9 8.86 3.08 -3.25
CA GLY A 9 9.39 1.74 -3.02
C GLY A 9 9.67 1.03 -4.34
N ALA A 10 10.82 0.37 -4.47
CA ALA A 10 11.23 -0.39 -5.65
C ALA A 10 11.54 -1.87 -5.31
N GLY A 11 10.94 -2.37 -4.23
CA GLY A 11 11.06 -3.77 -3.79
C GLY A 11 10.09 -4.71 -4.51
N TYR A 12 9.90 -5.89 -3.93
CA TYR A 12 9.05 -6.95 -4.50
C TYR A 12 7.61 -6.48 -4.82
N ALA A 13 6.99 -5.68 -3.93
CA ALA A 13 5.63 -5.19 -4.14
C ALA A 13 5.52 -4.24 -5.35
N ALA A 14 6.56 -3.46 -5.66
CA ALA A 14 6.59 -2.62 -6.86
C ALA A 14 6.46 -3.46 -8.15
N HIS A 15 7.06 -4.66 -8.17
CA HIS A 15 6.91 -5.57 -9.31
C HIS A 15 5.50 -6.18 -9.40
N LEU A 16 4.85 -6.44 -8.27
CA LEU A 16 3.46 -6.91 -8.27
C LEU A 16 2.52 -5.83 -8.83
N HIS A 17 2.66 -4.59 -8.36
CA HIS A 17 1.86 -3.46 -8.82
C HIS A 17 2.17 -3.11 -10.29
N GLY A 18 3.44 -3.09 -10.69
CA GLY A 18 3.85 -2.89 -12.08
C GLY A 18 3.21 -3.90 -13.04
N ASN A 19 3.25 -5.19 -12.70
CA ASN A 19 2.55 -6.24 -13.46
C ASN A 19 1.02 -6.05 -13.47
N GLY A 20 0.46 -5.44 -12.43
CA GLY A 20 -0.95 -5.05 -12.35
C GLY A 20 -1.27 -3.90 -13.30
N TYR A 21 -0.44 -2.88 -13.33
CA TYR A 21 -0.61 -1.71 -14.20
C TYR A 21 -0.59 -2.07 -15.68
N GLU A 22 0.23 -3.03 -16.11
CA GLU A 22 0.24 -3.55 -17.48
C GLU A 22 -1.11 -4.14 -17.91
N LYS A 23 -1.97 -4.53 -16.97
CA LYS A 23 -3.28 -5.17 -17.20
C LYS A 23 -4.46 -4.22 -17.04
N VAL A 24 -4.22 -2.98 -16.65
CA VAL A 24 -5.30 -2.00 -16.48
C VAL A 24 -5.93 -1.71 -17.84
N SER A 25 -7.26 -1.83 -17.89
CA SER A 25 -8.05 -1.55 -19.09
C SER A 25 -9.22 -0.61 -18.74
N GLY A 26 -9.70 0.12 -19.74
CA GLY A 26 -10.84 1.04 -19.60
C GLY A 26 -10.47 2.41 -19.01
N VAL A 27 -9.31 2.56 -18.36
CA VAL A 27 -8.81 3.84 -17.86
C VAL A 27 -7.36 4.00 -18.32
N PRO A 28 -7.02 5.07 -19.05
CA PRO A 28 -5.63 5.33 -19.41
C PRO A 28 -4.83 5.71 -18.16
N ILE A 29 -3.68 5.08 -17.99
CA ILE A 29 -2.73 5.39 -16.92
C ILE A 29 -1.38 5.82 -17.51
N ARG A 30 -0.61 6.58 -16.73
CA ARG A 30 0.75 7.00 -17.03
C ARG A 30 1.62 6.77 -15.80
N LEU A 31 2.63 5.93 -15.93
CA LEU A 31 3.61 5.67 -14.88
C LEU A 31 4.70 6.74 -14.97
N LYS A 32 4.65 7.75 -14.10
CA LYS A 32 5.54 8.91 -14.22
C LYS A 32 6.83 8.72 -13.43
N THR A 33 6.73 8.41 -12.15
CA THR A 33 7.89 8.43 -11.26
C THR A 33 7.92 7.18 -10.41
N VAL A 34 9.08 6.54 -10.30
CA VAL A 34 9.39 5.59 -9.25
C VAL A 34 10.44 6.17 -8.32
N CYS A 35 10.23 6.06 -7.01
CA CYS A 35 11.11 6.57 -5.97
C CYS A 35 11.55 5.45 -5.02
N ASP A 36 12.85 5.34 -4.78
CA ASP A 36 13.42 4.47 -3.76
C ASP A 36 14.73 5.09 -3.25
N LEU A 37 15.11 4.84 -2.00
CA LEU A 37 16.40 5.27 -1.46
C LEU A 37 17.57 4.70 -2.25
N ASN A 38 17.40 3.53 -2.85
CA ASN A 38 18.33 2.92 -3.78
C ASN A 38 17.95 3.25 -5.22
N LEU A 39 18.67 4.19 -5.83
CA LEU A 39 18.43 4.64 -7.20
C LEU A 39 18.54 3.51 -8.23
N ASP A 40 19.43 2.54 -8.01
CA ASP A 40 19.60 1.41 -8.94
C ASP A 40 18.35 0.53 -8.97
N LEU A 41 17.74 0.27 -7.80
CA LEU A 41 16.46 -0.44 -7.73
C LEU A 41 15.34 0.36 -8.39
N ALA A 42 15.28 1.66 -8.16
CA ALA A 42 14.31 2.53 -8.82
C ALA A 42 14.48 2.51 -10.35
N ASN A 43 15.72 2.57 -10.85
CA ASN A 43 16.00 2.47 -12.28
C ASN A 43 15.57 1.11 -12.88
N GLN A 44 15.81 0.00 -12.19
CA GLN A 44 15.36 -1.32 -12.64
C GLN A 44 13.83 -1.39 -12.79
N VAL A 45 13.09 -0.88 -11.81
CA VAL A 45 11.63 -0.80 -11.86
C VAL A 45 11.17 0.14 -12.97
N LYS A 46 11.84 1.31 -13.11
CA LYS A 46 11.56 2.27 -14.19
C LYS A 46 11.68 1.60 -15.57
N GLU A 47 12.79 0.96 -15.84
CA GLU A 47 13.05 0.31 -17.13
C GLU A 47 12.09 -0.85 -17.40
N ARG A 48 11.79 -1.64 -16.36
CA ARG A 48 10.92 -2.82 -16.49
C ARG A 48 9.48 -2.47 -16.80
N TYR A 49 8.95 -1.38 -16.24
CA TYR A 49 7.52 -1.02 -16.34
C TYR A 49 7.25 0.28 -17.09
N GLY A 50 8.28 0.94 -17.60
CA GLY A 50 8.12 2.12 -18.43
C GLY A 50 7.76 3.40 -17.66
N TYR A 51 8.25 3.55 -16.41
CA TYR A 51 8.19 4.84 -15.74
C TYR A 51 9.07 5.87 -16.47
N GLU A 52 8.64 7.12 -16.49
CA GLU A 52 9.38 8.19 -17.17
C GLU A 52 10.68 8.54 -16.42
N GLN A 53 10.66 8.50 -15.09
CA GLN A 53 11.83 8.83 -14.27
C GLN A 53 11.96 7.98 -13.00
N ALA A 54 13.19 7.89 -12.51
CA ALA A 54 13.54 7.32 -11.20
C ALA A 54 14.18 8.39 -10.35
N ILE A 55 13.78 8.50 -9.07
CA ILE A 55 14.29 9.48 -8.11
C ILE A 55 14.52 8.84 -6.74
N THR A 56 15.19 9.56 -5.84
CA THR A 56 15.45 9.10 -4.46
C THR A 56 14.77 9.93 -3.39
N ASN A 57 14.19 11.06 -3.76
CA ASN A 57 13.54 11.97 -2.80
C ASN A 57 12.01 11.92 -2.97
N PHE A 58 11.32 11.48 -1.94
CA PHE A 58 9.86 11.39 -1.93
C PHE A 58 9.17 12.77 -2.00
N ASP A 59 9.79 13.81 -1.42
CA ASP A 59 9.20 15.16 -1.43
C ASP A 59 9.15 15.76 -2.84
N ASP A 60 10.13 15.45 -3.68
CA ASP A 60 10.12 15.88 -5.08
C ASP A 60 8.96 15.21 -5.85
N MET A 61 8.65 13.94 -5.55
CA MET A 61 7.48 13.26 -6.11
C MET A 61 6.18 13.91 -5.65
N LEU A 62 6.07 14.28 -4.38
CA LEU A 62 4.88 14.93 -3.83
C LEU A 62 4.66 16.32 -4.41
N ALA A 63 5.74 17.06 -4.69
CA ALA A 63 5.70 18.39 -5.27
C ALA A 63 5.34 18.40 -6.76
N ASP A 64 5.43 17.26 -7.45
CA ASP A 64 5.12 17.17 -8.88
C ASP A 64 3.60 17.33 -9.13
N PRO A 65 3.16 18.43 -9.79
CA PRO A 65 1.74 18.70 -10.00
C PRO A 65 1.07 17.76 -11.00
N GLU A 66 1.83 17.02 -11.80
CA GLU A 66 1.26 16.08 -12.76
C GLU A 66 0.85 14.76 -12.14
N ILE A 67 1.45 14.37 -11.01
CA ILE A 67 1.13 13.12 -10.31
C ILE A 67 -0.21 13.26 -9.62
N ASP A 68 -1.13 12.39 -9.98
CA ASP A 68 -2.48 12.32 -9.40
C ASP A 68 -2.52 11.36 -8.20
N VAL A 69 -1.76 10.25 -8.27
CA VAL A 69 -1.80 9.13 -7.31
C VAL A 69 -0.40 8.76 -6.84
N ILE A 70 -0.24 8.59 -5.54
CA ILE A 70 0.95 7.97 -4.93
C ILE A 70 0.62 6.52 -4.58
N ASP A 71 1.39 5.60 -5.15
CA ASP A 71 1.32 4.17 -4.87
C ASP A 71 2.43 3.79 -3.88
N ILE A 72 2.05 3.45 -2.64
CA ILE A 72 2.95 3.20 -1.52
C ILE A 72 3.18 1.69 -1.39
N VAL A 73 4.37 1.25 -1.77
CA VAL A 73 4.81 -0.15 -1.73
C VAL A 73 6.10 -0.34 -0.93
N THR A 74 6.30 0.54 0.05
CA THR A 74 7.43 0.58 0.97
C THR A 74 7.29 -0.46 2.10
N PRO A 75 8.26 -0.57 3.01
CA PRO A 75 8.07 -1.31 4.26
C PRO A 75 6.90 -0.79 5.10
N PRO A 76 6.13 -1.69 5.76
CA PRO A 76 4.88 -1.36 6.46
C PRO A 76 4.97 -0.24 7.51
N PHE A 77 6.11 -0.08 8.17
CA PHE A 77 6.28 0.96 9.19
C PHE A 77 6.28 2.40 8.61
N LEU A 78 6.39 2.54 7.28
CA LEU A 78 6.34 3.82 6.57
C LEU A 78 4.96 4.14 5.99
N HIS A 79 4.06 3.15 5.89
CA HIS A 79 2.81 3.28 5.14
C HIS A 79 1.96 4.45 5.61
N CYS A 80 1.61 4.50 6.89
CA CYS A 80 0.73 5.57 7.41
C CYS A 80 1.37 6.96 7.29
N SER A 81 2.64 7.11 7.64
CA SER A 81 3.31 8.41 7.57
C SER A 81 3.43 8.94 6.14
N MET A 82 3.74 8.06 5.18
CA MET A 82 3.79 8.41 3.76
C MET A 82 2.41 8.70 3.20
N ALA A 83 1.38 7.93 3.59
CA ALA A 83 0.00 8.16 3.17
C ALA A 83 -0.52 9.51 3.66
N ILE A 84 -0.30 9.85 4.93
CA ILE A 84 -0.65 11.14 5.52
C ILE A 84 0.04 12.28 4.74
N LYS A 85 1.33 12.13 4.45
CA LYS A 85 2.11 13.13 3.72
C LYS A 85 1.59 13.32 2.28
N ALA A 86 1.27 12.23 1.59
CA ALA A 86 0.73 12.26 0.24
C ALA A 86 -0.67 12.89 0.17
N LEU A 87 -1.57 12.51 1.09
CA LEU A 87 -2.91 13.10 1.18
C LEU A 87 -2.85 14.61 1.47
N LYS A 88 -2.00 15.04 2.42
CA LYS A 88 -1.77 16.45 2.72
C LYS A 88 -1.17 17.23 1.53
N ALA A 89 -0.40 16.56 0.68
CA ALA A 89 0.10 17.13 -0.59
C ALA A 89 -0.95 17.13 -1.72
N GLY A 90 -2.19 16.75 -1.44
CA GLY A 90 -3.29 16.75 -2.40
C GLY A 90 -3.24 15.60 -3.41
N LYS A 91 -2.58 14.48 -3.06
CA LYS A 91 -2.49 13.29 -3.90
C LYS A 91 -3.49 12.22 -3.44
N HIS A 92 -4.06 11.47 -4.38
CA HIS A 92 -4.71 10.20 -4.06
C HIS A 92 -3.65 9.18 -3.62
N VAL A 93 -4.04 8.20 -2.82
CA VAL A 93 -3.14 7.19 -2.29
C VAL A 93 -3.64 5.79 -2.58
N ILE A 94 -2.75 4.93 -3.06
CA ILE A 94 -2.85 3.47 -2.99
C ILE A 94 -1.80 3.04 -1.97
N CYS A 95 -2.17 2.21 -0.98
CA CYS A 95 -1.24 1.77 0.05
C CYS A 95 -1.29 0.26 0.22
N GLU A 96 -0.13 -0.38 0.14
CA GLU A 96 0.04 -1.82 0.34
C GLU A 96 -0.29 -2.26 1.76
N LYS A 97 -0.62 -3.54 1.87
CA LYS A 97 -0.86 -4.22 3.16
C LYS A 97 0.48 -4.60 3.84
N PRO A 98 0.50 -4.78 5.18
CA PRO A 98 -0.53 -4.29 6.11
C PRO A 98 -0.47 -2.77 6.22
N LEU A 99 -1.61 -2.15 6.51
CA LEU A 99 -1.70 -0.68 6.58
C LEU A 99 -0.76 -0.10 7.63
N THR A 100 -0.71 -0.73 8.80
CA THR A 100 0.21 -0.38 9.88
C THR A 100 0.40 -1.56 10.83
N GLY A 101 1.21 -1.36 11.86
CA GLY A 101 1.48 -2.30 12.93
C GLY A 101 2.29 -1.62 14.04
N TYR A 102 2.60 -2.38 15.09
CA TYR A 102 3.55 -1.94 16.11
C TYR A 102 4.95 -2.43 15.71
N PHE A 103 5.84 -1.51 15.46
CA PHE A 103 7.21 -1.82 15.00
C PHE A 103 8.29 -1.49 16.03
N GLY A 104 7.91 -0.99 17.22
CA GLY A 104 8.86 -0.54 18.23
C GLY A 104 9.63 0.72 17.82
N LYS A 105 10.68 1.03 18.58
CA LYS A 105 11.60 2.11 18.24
C LYS A 105 12.74 1.59 17.36
N PRO A 106 13.42 2.44 16.58
CA PRO A 106 14.61 2.05 15.84
C PRO A 106 15.65 1.39 16.77
N GLY A 107 16.08 0.17 16.44
CA GLY A 107 17.03 -0.61 17.23
C GLY A 107 16.43 -1.34 18.46
N GLU A 108 15.12 -1.29 18.67
CA GLU A 108 14.46 -2.03 19.74
C GLU A 108 14.42 -3.52 19.40
N GLU A 109 14.96 -4.34 20.31
CA GLU A 109 14.91 -5.80 20.19
C GLU A 109 13.66 -6.38 20.86
N ASN A 110 13.24 -7.57 20.44
CA ASN A 110 12.12 -8.31 21.01
C ASN A 110 10.78 -7.53 21.04
N VAL A 111 10.55 -6.70 20.04
CA VAL A 111 9.33 -5.88 19.88
C VAL A 111 8.05 -6.70 20.08
N GLY A 112 8.03 -7.96 19.61
CA GLY A 112 6.90 -8.86 19.79
C GLY A 112 6.54 -9.21 21.24
N ARG A 113 7.44 -8.93 22.21
CA ARG A 113 7.21 -9.12 23.67
C ARG A 113 6.60 -7.89 24.35
N THR A 114 6.48 -6.77 23.66
CA THR A 114 5.82 -5.58 24.19
C THR A 114 4.40 -5.89 24.64
N GLU A 115 3.96 -5.23 25.69
CA GLU A 115 2.60 -5.40 26.21
C GLU A 115 1.55 -5.09 25.13
N LYS A 116 0.61 -6.00 24.92
CA LYS A 116 -0.35 -5.91 23.81
C LYS A 116 -1.26 -4.69 23.90
N SER A 117 -1.62 -4.26 25.10
CA SER A 117 -2.40 -3.05 25.35
C SER A 117 -1.64 -1.78 24.93
N LYS A 118 -0.31 -1.75 25.13
CA LYS A 118 0.55 -0.66 24.65
C LYS A 118 0.62 -0.67 23.11
N MET A 119 0.90 -1.84 22.51
CA MET A 119 0.91 -1.97 21.05
C MET A 119 -0.40 -1.48 20.43
N TYR A 120 -1.53 -1.90 21.00
CA TYR A 120 -2.85 -1.50 20.52
C TYR A 120 -3.05 0.02 20.58
N ARG A 121 -2.75 0.65 21.73
CA ARG A 121 -2.90 2.10 21.87
C ARG A 121 -2.06 2.89 20.86
N GLU A 122 -0.79 2.48 20.66
CA GLU A 122 0.10 3.17 19.73
C GLU A 122 -0.34 2.99 18.27
N VAL A 123 -0.78 1.79 17.90
CA VAL A 123 -1.33 1.54 16.56
C VAL A 123 -2.61 2.34 16.32
N MET A 124 -3.52 2.36 17.33
CA MET A 124 -4.76 3.14 17.20
C MET A 124 -4.50 4.64 17.07
N ALA A 125 -3.53 5.18 17.78
CA ALA A 125 -3.16 6.60 17.65
C ALA A 125 -2.71 6.94 16.20
N ILE A 126 -1.91 6.08 15.58
CA ILE A 126 -1.49 6.25 14.18
C ILE A 126 -2.70 6.16 13.22
N MET A 127 -3.61 5.22 13.49
CA MET A 127 -4.82 5.04 12.69
C MET A 127 -5.79 6.21 12.81
N ASP A 128 -5.92 6.78 14.02
CA ASP A 128 -6.76 7.96 14.27
C ASP A 128 -6.21 9.18 13.51
N GLU A 129 -4.88 9.39 13.52
CA GLU A 129 -4.25 10.46 12.73
C GLU A 129 -4.51 10.28 11.22
N LEU A 130 -4.30 9.07 10.69
CA LEU A 130 -4.57 8.80 9.28
C LEU A 130 -6.05 9.04 8.94
N LYS A 131 -6.96 8.57 9.80
CA LYS A 131 -8.40 8.76 9.62
C LYS A 131 -8.77 10.23 9.58
N GLU A 132 -8.22 11.05 10.48
CA GLU A 132 -8.46 12.49 10.52
C GLU A 132 -8.06 13.17 9.21
N VAL A 133 -6.91 12.78 8.65
CA VAL A 133 -6.44 13.29 7.36
C VAL A 133 -7.34 12.82 6.22
N VAL A 134 -7.72 11.55 6.19
CA VAL A 134 -8.63 11.01 5.17
C VAL A 134 -9.99 11.72 5.20
N ASP A 135 -10.54 11.95 6.38
CA ASP A 135 -11.84 12.63 6.55
C ASP A 135 -11.77 14.13 6.18
N SER A 136 -10.59 14.75 6.27
CA SER A 136 -10.39 16.19 5.99
C SER A 136 -10.10 16.52 4.53
N THR A 137 -9.94 15.53 3.64
CA THR A 137 -9.58 15.73 2.23
C THR A 137 -10.61 15.13 1.27
N ASP A 138 -10.65 15.65 0.03
CA ASP A 138 -11.39 15.08 -1.09
C ASP A 138 -10.62 13.95 -1.80
N LYS A 139 -9.37 13.70 -1.39
CA LYS A 139 -8.51 12.68 -2.00
C LYS A 139 -8.93 11.29 -1.56
N LYS A 140 -8.75 10.33 -2.45
CA LYS A 140 -9.08 8.93 -2.18
C LYS A 140 -7.89 8.24 -1.52
N PHE A 141 -8.19 7.49 -0.47
CA PHE A 141 -7.27 6.53 0.12
C PHE A 141 -7.75 5.11 -0.24
N LEU A 142 -6.92 4.35 -0.91
CA LEU A 142 -7.21 3.01 -1.42
C LEU A 142 -6.26 2.01 -0.73
N TYR A 143 -6.81 1.05 -0.02
CA TYR A 143 -6.05 0.00 0.63
C TYR A 143 -5.91 -1.21 -0.31
N ALA A 144 -4.67 -1.60 -0.61
CA ALA A 144 -4.37 -2.67 -1.56
C ALA A 144 -4.51 -4.06 -0.92
N GLU A 145 -5.72 -4.38 -0.44
CA GLU A 145 -6.11 -5.69 0.08
C GLU A 145 -6.69 -6.53 -1.06
N ASN A 146 -5.84 -7.36 -1.68
CA ASN A 146 -6.17 -8.07 -2.91
C ASN A 146 -7.26 -9.14 -2.76
N PHE A 147 -7.39 -9.76 -1.59
CA PHE A 147 -8.40 -10.81 -1.37
C PHE A 147 -9.82 -10.31 -1.50
N VAL A 148 -10.08 -9.04 -1.22
CA VAL A 148 -11.38 -8.41 -1.45
C VAL A 148 -11.81 -8.52 -2.92
N TYR A 149 -10.86 -8.51 -3.84
CA TYR A 149 -11.09 -8.58 -5.29
C TYR A 149 -11.00 -10.00 -5.87
N ALA A 150 -10.69 -11.00 -5.05
CA ALA A 150 -10.63 -12.39 -5.50
C ALA A 150 -11.99 -12.85 -6.06
N THR A 151 -12.00 -13.45 -7.24
CA THR A 151 -13.20 -13.85 -7.95
C THR A 151 -14.19 -14.67 -7.09
N PRO A 152 -13.75 -15.66 -6.29
CA PRO A 152 -14.67 -16.39 -5.41
C PRO A 152 -15.32 -15.51 -4.34
N VAL A 153 -14.55 -14.56 -3.76
CA VAL A 153 -15.05 -13.63 -2.74
C VAL A 153 -16.07 -12.66 -3.33
N GLN A 154 -15.77 -12.11 -4.50
CA GLN A 154 -16.72 -11.23 -5.22
C GLN A 154 -17.99 -11.96 -5.60
N LYS A 155 -17.89 -13.21 -6.08
CA LYS A 155 -19.06 -14.01 -6.42
C LYS A 155 -19.93 -14.36 -5.20
N ALA A 156 -19.30 -14.71 -4.08
CA ALA A 156 -20.00 -14.93 -2.82
C ALA A 156 -20.74 -13.66 -2.36
N ALA A 157 -20.07 -12.50 -2.40
CA ALA A 157 -20.69 -11.22 -2.06
C ALA A 157 -21.87 -10.86 -2.97
N GLU A 158 -21.76 -11.10 -4.29
CA GLU A 158 -22.83 -10.91 -5.26
C GLU A 158 -24.05 -11.77 -4.91
N ILE A 159 -23.86 -13.08 -4.65
CA ILE A 159 -24.95 -14.01 -4.31
C ILE A 159 -25.63 -13.59 -3.01
N ILE A 160 -24.87 -13.24 -1.98
CA ILE A 160 -25.42 -12.80 -0.68
C ILE A 160 -26.30 -11.55 -0.87
N ARG A 161 -25.82 -10.56 -1.63
CA ARG A 161 -26.57 -9.32 -1.91
C ARG A 161 -27.83 -9.61 -2.73
N ALA A 162 -27.71 -10.35 -3.82
CA ALA A 162 -28.84 -10.66 -4.72
C ALA A 162 -29.97 -11.42 -3.99
N LYS A 163 -29.59 -12.34 -3.11
CA LYS A 163 -30.54 -13.12 -2.33
C LYS A 163 -31.00 -12.45 -1.03
N LYS A 164 -30.46 -11.29 -0.69
CA LYS A 164 -30.64 -10.59 0.60
C LYS A 164 -30.43 -11.54 1.79
N SER A 165 -29.44 -12.43 1.67
CA SER A 165 -29.17 -13.48 2.65
C SER A 165 -28.43 -12.93 3.85
N LYS A 166 -28.71 -13.48 5.05
CA LYS A 166 -27.93 -13.27 6.25
C LYS A 166 -26.88 -14.38 6.36
N VAL A 167 -25.62 -14.03 6.45
CA VAL A 167 -24.53 -14.97 6.72
C VAL A 167 -24.61 -15.40 8.19
N LEU A 168 -24.82 -16.69 8.43
CA LEU A 168 -24.88 -17.25 9.80
C LEU A 168 -23.52 -17.77 10.26
N PHE A 169 -22.72 -18.29 9.31
CA PHE A 169 -21.42 -18.86 9.59
C PHE A 169 -20.53 -18.69 8.36
N MET A 170 -19.24 -18.39 8.61
CA MET A 170 -18.23 -18.33 7.57
C MET A 170 -16.95 -19.04 8.07
N LYS A 171 -16.36 -19.89 7.23
CA LYS A 171 -15.04 -20.45 7.46
C LYS A 171 -14.16 -20.09 6.28
N GLY A 172 -13.02 -19.47 6.54
CA GLY A 172 -11.92 -19.27 5.59
C GLY A 172 -10.74 -20.10 6.01
N GLU A 173 -10.03 -20.67 5.05
CA GLU A 173 -8.79 -21.41 5.29
C GLU A 173 -7.79 -21.05 4.18
N GLU A 174 -6.60 -20.62 4.57
CA GLU A 174 -5.50 -20.35 3.67
C GLU A 174 -4.24 -20.97 4.27
N SER A 175 -3.55 -21.78 3.47
CA SER A 175 -2.33 -22.45 3.88
C SER A 175 -1.18 -22.06 2.96
N LEU A 176 -0.14 -21.46 3.52
CA LEU A 176 1.09 -21.12 2.82
C LEU A 176 2.24 -22.00 3.29
N LYS A 177 3.06 -22.47 2.37
CA LYS A 177 4.28 -23.23 2.68
C LYS A 177 5.31 -22.42 3.48
N GLY A 178 5.10 -21.14 3.64
CA GLY A 178 6.00 -20.15 4.23
C GLY A 178 6.37 -19.06 3.24
N SER A 179 7.02 -18.01 3.74
CA SER A 179 7.49 -16.93 2.88
C SER A 179 8.81 -17.29 2.23
N SER A 180 8.89 -17.09 0.91
CA SER A 180 10.15 -17.12 0.15
C SER A 180 10.88 -15.78 0.16
N SER A 181 10.32 -14.77 0.81
CA SER A 181 10.93 -13.43 0.88
C SER A 181 12.24 -13.48 1.66
N PRO A 182 13.35 -12.93 1.10
CA PRO A 182 14.64 -12.87 1.81
C PRO A 182 14.60 -11.95 3.05
N VAL A 183 13.52 -11.17 3.21
CA VAL A 183 13.26 -10.33 4.38
C VAL A 183 12.25 -10.96 5.36
N ALA A 184 11.71 -12.13 5.04
CA ALA A 184 10.84 -12.85 5.97
C ALA A 184 11.60 -13.16 7.27
N GLY A 185 11.03 -12.76 8.41
CA GLY A 185 11.68 -12.86 9.71
C GLY A 185 12.60 -11.69 10.11
N LYS A 186 12.82 -10.70 9.23
CA LYS A 186 13.55 -9.46 9.57
C LYS A 186 12.66 -8.36 10.13
N TRP A 187 11.38 -8.64 10.31
CA TRP A 187 10.36 -7.73 10.82
C TRP A 187 10.06 -7.93 12.31
N ASN A 188 10.99 -8.58 13.03
CA ASN A 188 10.87 -8.82 14.47
C ASN A 188 11.52 -7.68 15.26
#